data_cb1e3914bb693f203c0bbd8e2266fb05
#
_entry.id   cb1e3914bb693f203c0bbd8e2266fb05
#
_cell.length_a   1.000
_cell.length_b   1.000
_cell.length_c   1.000
_cell.angle_alpha   90.00
_cell.angle_beta   90.00
_cell.angle_gamma   90.00
#
_symmetry.space_group_name_H-M   'P 1'
#
loop_
_entity.id
_entity.type
_entity.pdbx_description
1 polymer ?
#
loop_
_entity_poly.entity_id
_entity_poly.type
_entity_poly.pdbx_seq_one_letter_code
_entity_poly.pdbx_strand_id
1 'polypeptide(L)'
;MEILEEYLPQVKADMEATGVSNPVFMQDNSPIHNSYRALIWLQEAGWEVADHPACSPYLNPIEHVWRYLKKNLHEKFPNLAFFSGGPAAIKKKRISKLFGRSMERDSIPTSLLDSLTRSMPRRVAAVIKAEGWYTKY
;
A
#
# COMPACT_ATOMS: atom_id res chain seq x y z
N MET A 1 5.38 9.32 9.67
CA MET A 1 4.61 10.58 9.61
C MET A 1 5.03 11.39 8.39
N GLU A 2 6.31 11.72 8.21
CA GLU A 2 6.81 12.53 7.08
C GLU A 2 6.18 12.17 5.72
N ILE A 3 6.07 10.87 5.39
CA ILE A 3 5.49 10.43 4.11
C ILE A 3 3.99 10.81 4.01
N LEU A 4 3.20 10.61 5.07
CA LEU A 4 1.78 10.95 5.05
C LEU A 4 1.59 12.47 4.94
N GLU A 5 2.36 13.23 5.69
CA GLU A 5 2.35 14.70 5.70
C GLU A 5 2.76 15.30 4.34
N GLU A 6 3.67 14.62 3.62
CA GLU A 6 4.17 15.08 2.32
C GLU A 6 3.20 14.78 1.17
N TYR A 7 2.60 13.57 1.14
CA TYR A 7 1.89 13.11 -0.05
C TYR A 7 0.37 13.17 0.07
N LEU A 8 -0.21 12.91 1.25
CA LEU A 8 -1.67 12.80 1.37
C LEU A 8 -2.45 14.09 1.10
N PRO A 9 -1.94 15.30 1.40
CA PRO A 9 -2.66 16.53 1.07
C PRO A 9 -2.87 16.68 -0.44
N GLN A 10 -1.86 16.37 -1.25
CA GLN A 10 -1.97 16.44 -2.70
C GLN A 10 -2.94 15.38 -3.23
N VAL A 11 -2.85 14.15 -2.73
CA VAL A 11 -3.77 13.06 -3.12
C VAL A 11 -5.21 13.45 -2.81
N LYS A 12 -5.47 14.07 -1.66
CA LYS A 12 -6.82 14.53 -1.29
C LYS A 12 -7.32 15.60 -2.26
N ALA A 13 -6.50 16.61 -2.57
CA ALA A 13 -6.85 17.65 -3.52
C ALA A 13 -7.15 17.08 -4.92
N ASP A 14 -6.35 16.13 -5.39
CA ASP A 14 -6.55 15.47 -6.69
C ASP A 14 -7.86 14.67 -6.71
N MET A 15 -8.21 13.98 -5.62
CA MET A 15 -9.47 13.23 -5.49
C MET A 15 -10.68 14.18 -5.48
N GLU A 16 -10.60 15.27 -4.72
CA GLU A 16 -11.65 16.29 -4.67
C GLU A 16 -11.85 16.96 -6.05
N ALA A 17 -10.77 17.23 -6.78
CA ALA A 17 -10.82 17.76 -8.14
C ALA A 17 -11.50 16.80 -9.13
N THR A 18 -11.48 15.51 -8.87
CA THR A 18 -12.20 14.49 -9.66
C THR A 18 -13.62 14.21 -9.18
N GLY A 19 -14.11 14.98 -8.18
CA GLY A 19 -15.49 14.89 -7.69
C GLY A 19 -15.69 13.91 -6.52
N VAL A 20 -14.61 13.41 -5.92
CA VAL A 20 -14.69 12.58 -4.71
C VAL A 20 -14.74 13.50 -3.49
N SER A 21 -15.92 13.65 -2.89
CA SER A 21 -16.15 14.59 -1.77
C SER A 21 -15.64 14.09 -0.42
N ASN A 22 -15.65 12.77 -0.19
CA ASN A 22 -15.24 12.16 1.08
C ASN A 22 -14.32 10.98 0.82
N PRO A 23 -13.01 11.22 0.57
CA PRO A 23 -12.07 10.14 0.36
C PRO A 23 -11.82 9.38 1.66
N VAL A 24 -11.88 8.05 1.60
CA VAL A 24 -11.62 7.15 2.72
C VAL A 24 -10.21 6.59 2.59
N PHE A 25 -9.41 6.76 3.63
CA PHE A 25 -8.04 6.24 3.68
C PHE A 25 -8.04 4.81 4.24
N MET A 26 -7.48 3.87 3.50
CA MET A 26 -7.37 2.48 3.94
C MET A 26 -5.93 2.15 4.30
N GLN A 27 -5.74 1.60 5.48
CA GLN A 27 -4.46 1.09 5.97
C GLN A 27 -4.66 -0.24 6.69
N ASP A 28 -3.59 -1.02 6.89
CA ASP A 28 -3.63 -2.20 7.72
C ASP A 28 -3.55 -1.84 9.22
N ASN A 29 -3.77 -2.85 10.08
CA ASN A 29 -3.73 -2.70 11.54
C ASN A 29 -2.31 -2.79 12.12
N SER A 30 -1.27 -2.47 11.33
CA SER A 30 0.10 -2.41 11.83
C SER A 30 0.22 -1.40 12.98
N PRO A 31 0.94 -1.71 14.07
CA PRO A 31 1.11 -0.79 15.20
C PRO A 31 1.65 0.60 14.81
N ILE A 32 2.45 0.68 13.76
CA ILE A 32 2.97 1.96 13.27
C ILE A 32 1.86 2.82 12.64
N HIS A 33 0.90 2.20 11.96
CA HIS A 33 -0.23 2.87 11.32
C HIS A 33 -1.29 3.25 12.36
N ASN A 34 -1.51 2.41 13.36
CA ASN A 34 -2.46 2.65 14.46
C ASN A 34 -1.84 3.42 15.64
N SER A 35 -0.66 4.03 15.44
CA SER A 35 -0.11 4.90 16.47
C SER A 35 -1.02 6.12 16.69
N TYR A 36 -1.16 6.53 17.95
CA TYR A 36 -1.96 7.70 18.34
C TYR A 36 -1.65 8.95 17.48
N ARG A 37 -0.35 9.19 17.23
CA ARG A 37 0.09 10.32 16.40
C ARG A 37 -0.41 10.21 14.95
N ALA A 38 -0.39 9.01 14.35
CA ALA A 38 -0.86 8.81 12.98
C ALA A 38 -2.37 9.02 12.85
N LEU A 39 -3.13 8.47 13.80
CA LEU A 39 -4.59 8.58 13.78
C LEU A 39 -5.06 10.03 14.01
N ILE A 40 -4.45 10.76 14.96
CA ILE A 40 -4.79 12.17 15.16
C ILE A 40 -4.48 12.98 13.92
N TRP A 41 -3.31 12.80 13.33
CA TRP A 41 -2.95 13.54 12.12
C TRP A 41 -3.92 13.29 10.97
N LEU A 42 -4.32 12.03 10.74
CA LEU A 42 -5.31 11.69 9.70
C LEU A 42 -6.66 12.35 9.98
N GLN A 43 -7.09 12.37 11.24
CA GLN A 43 -8.32 13.03 11.66
C GLN A 43 -8.25 14.55 11.46
N GLU A 44 -7.16 15.20 11.89
CA GLU A 44 -6.93 16.64 11.71
C GLU A 44 -6.84 17.03 10.23
N ALA A 45 -6.26 16.18 9.39
CA ALA A 45 -6.21 16.35 7.94
C ALA A 45 -7.55 16.03 7.25
N GLY A 46 -8.59 15.67 8.01
CA GLY A 46 -9.94 15.41 7.53
C GLY A 46 -10.05 14.11 6.70
N TRP A 47 -9.24 13.11 7.01
CA TRP A 47 -9.38 11.78 6.42
C TRP A 47 -10.30 10.90 7.25
N GLU A 48 -11.28 10.28 6.62
CA GLU A 48 -11.97 9.13 7.17
C GLU A 48 -11.07 7.89 6.99
N VAL A 49 -10.85 7.14 8.07
CA VAL A 49 -10.04 5.90 8.02
C VAL A 49 -10.97 4.71 7.98
N ALA A 50 -10.80 3.85 6.97
CA ALA A 50 -11.58 2.62 6.85
C ALA A 50 -11.30 1.69 8.03
N ASP A 51 -12.35 1.12 8.59
CA ASP A 51 -12.22 0.02 9.54
C ASP A 51 -11.77 -1.25 8.79
N HIS A 52 -10.50 -1.60 8.97
CA HIS A 52 -9.89 -2.74 8.30
C HIS A 52 -9.82 -3.94 9.25
N PRO A 53 -10.43 -5.08 8.89
CA PRO A 53 -10.40 -6.26 9.75
C PRO A 53 -8.97 -6.74 9.99
N ALA A 54 -8.67 -7.18 11.20
CA ALA A 54 -7.37 -7.75 11.52
C ALA A 54 -7.06 -8.97 10.64
N CYS A 55 -5.80 -9.17 10.30
CA CYS A 55 -5.31 -10.33 9.52
C CYS A 55 -6.00 -10.51 8.16
N SER A 56 -6.40 -9.41 7.50
CA SER A 56 -7.16 -9.43 6.24
C SER A 56 -6.40 -8.87 5.03
N PRO A 57 -5.20 -9.37 4.71
CA PRO A 57 -4.39 -8.85 3.60
C PRO A 57 -5.07 -8.99 2.23
N TYR A 58 -5.98 -9.92 2.08
CA TYR A 58 -6.77 -10.13 0.87
C TYR A 58 -7.75 -8.97 0.57
N LEU A 59 -8.11 -8.19 1.57
CA LEU A 59 -8.89 -6.96 1.42
C LEU A 59 -8.01 -5.74 1.07
N ASN A 60 -6.69 -5.84 1.25
CA ASN A 60 -5.78 -4.75 0.96
C ASN A 60 -5.15 -4.92 -0.43
N PRO A 61 -5.59 -4.16 -1.46
CA PRO A 61 -5.07 -4.31 -2.82
C PRO A 61 -3.58 -3.94 -2.95
N ILE A 62 -3.02 -3.18 -2.01
CA ILE A 62 -1.61 -2.77 -2.01
C ILE A 62 -0.65 -3.98 -1.98
N GLU A 63 -1.07 -5.11 -1.42
CA GLU A 63 -0.26 -6.32 -1.37
C GLU A 63 0.06 -6.88 -2.78
N HIS A 64 -0.85 -6.70 -3.72
CA HIS A 64 -0.61 -7.06 -5.12
C HIS A 64 0.33 -6.09 -5.81
N VAL A 65 0.25 -4.80 -5.46
CA VAL A 65 1.19 -3.78 -5.94
C VAL A 65 2.59 -4.10 -5.42
N TRP A 66 2.73 -4.44 -4.13
CA TRP A 66 4.01 -4.88 -3.57
C TRP A 66 4.58 -6.11 -4.26
N ARG A 67 3.72 -7.07 -4.61
CA ARG A 67 4.13 -8.27 -5.35
C ARG A 67 4.66 -7.91 -6.73
N TYR A 68 3.96 -7.04 -7.45
CA TYR A 68 4.39 -6.53 -8.76
C TYR A 68 5.74 -5.83 -8.67
N LEU A 69 5.89 -4.90 -7.74
CA LEU A 69 7.13 -4.15 -7.53
C LEU A 69 8.30 -5.08 -7.15
N LYS A 70 8.07 -6.04 -6.26
CA LYS A 70 9.09 -7.03 -5.88
C LYS A 70 9.52 -7.89 -7.08
N LYS A 71 8.57 -8.31 -7.90
CA LYS A 71 8.86 -9.08 -9.12
C LYS A 71 9.75 -8.27 -10.07
N ASN A 72 9.36 -7.05 -10.39
CA ASN A 72 10.14 -6.17 -11.27
C ASN A 72 11.53 -5.88 -10.70
N LEU A 73 11.63 -5.69 -9.40
CA LEU A 73 12.92 -5.48 -8.74
C LEU A 73 13.83 -6.70 -8.89
N HIS A 74 13.30 -7.91 -8.74
CA HIS A 74 14.05 -9.16 -8.94
C HIS A 74 14.49 -9.36 -10.39
N GLU A 75 13.62 -9.03 -11.34
CA GLU A 75 13.94 -9.12 -12.77
C GLU A 75 15.05 -8.15 -13.17
N LYS A 76 15.02 -6.91 -12.65
CA LYS A 76 16.04 -5.90 -12.93
C LYS A 76 17.35 -6.12 -12.18
N PHE A 77 17.28 -6.69 -11.01
CA PHE A 77 18.42 -6.90 -10.12
C PHE A 77 18.46 -8.34 -9.60
N PRO A 78 18.72 -9.34 -10.46
CA PRO A 78 18.70 -10.75 -10.09
C PRO A 78 19.70 -11.09 -8.97
N ASN A 79 20.76 -10.28 -8.84
CA ASN A 79 21.77 -10.44 -7.78
C ASN A 79 21.35 -9.88 -6.41
N LEU A 80 20.13 -9.38 -6.28
CA LEU A 80 19.63 -8.83 -5.00
C LEU A 80 19.64 -9.87 -3.87
N ALA A 81 19.45 -11.15 -4.20
CA ALA A 81 19.53 -12.26 -3.24
C ALA A 81 20.94 -12.38 -2.61
N PHE A 82 22.00 -12.01 -3.32
CA PHE A 82 23.37 -12.03 -2.81
C PHE A 82 23.68 -10.90 -1.82
N PHE A 83 22.85 -9.85 -1.77
CA PHE A 83 22.98 -8.80 -0.76
C PHE A 83 22.39 -9.17 0.60
N SER A 84 22.01 -10.44 0.79
CA SER A 84 21.49 -10.93 2.07
C SER A 84 22.55 -11.08 3.17
N GLY A 85 23.85 -11.02 2.84
CA GLY A 85 24.96 -10.99 3.79
C GLY A 85 25.42 -9.55 4.08
N GLY A 86 25.55 -9.20 5.34
CA GLY A 86 26.07 -7.91 5.79
C GLY A 86 25.20 -7.22 6.85
N PRO A 87 25.73 -6.14 7.48
CA PRO A 87 24.98 -5.42 8.49
C PRO A 87 23.60 -4.97 7.97
N ALA A 88 22.55 -5.21 8.76
CA ALA A 88 21.16 -4.95 8.38
C ALA A 88 20.91 -3.51 7.91
N ALA A 89 21.64 -2.53 8.46
CA ALA A 89 21.56 -1.13 8.07
C ALA A 89 22.04 -0.85 6.63
N ILE A 90 23.14 -1.51 6.20
CA ILE A 90 23.68 -1.36 4.84
C ILE A 90 22.76 -2.01 3.83
N LYS A 91 22.22 -3.19 4.17
CA LYS A 91 21.23 -3.91 3.37
C LYS A 91 19.97 -3.05 3.16
N LYS A 92 19.41 -2.49 4.24
CA LYS A 92 18.23 -1.62 4.19
C LYS A 92 18.45 -0.40 3.31
N LYS A 93 19.58 0.30 3.45
CA LYS A 93 19.90 1.50 2.68
C LYS A 93 20.09 1.22 1.19
N ARG A 94 20.73 0.09 0.82
CA ARG A 94 20.90 -0.32 -0.58
C ARG A 94 19.58 -0.70 -1.23
N ILE A 95 18.77 -1.50 -0.53
CA ILE A 95 17.45 -1.90 -1.02
C ILE A 95 16.54 -0.68 -1.20
N SER A 96 16.48 0.24 -0.23
CA SER A 96 15.71 1.48 -0.35
C SER A 96 16.11 2.31 -1.56
N LYS A 97 17.42 2.46 -1.82
CA LYS A 97 17.93 3.21 -2.97
C LYS A 97 17.58 2.54 -4.31
N LEU A 98 17.63 1.21 -4.39
CA LEU A 98 17.24 0.45 -5.56
C LEU A 98 15.72 0.51 -5.79
N PHE A 99 14.95 0.45 -4.70
CA PHE A 99 13.50 0.58 -4.73
C PHE A 99 13.08 1.97 -5.25
N GLY A 100 13.68 3.07 -4.73
CA GLY A 100 13.43 4.42 -5.21
C GLY A 100 13.72 4.57 -6.70
N ARG A 101 14.88 4.10 -7.16
CA ARG A 101 15.24 4.13 -8.59
C ARG A 101 14.31 3.29 -9.47
N SER A 102 13.80 2.18 -8.98
CA SER A 102 12.85 1.35 -9.69
C SER A 102 11.48 2.01 -9.77
N MET A 103 11.05 2.68 -8.69
CA MET A 103 9.79 3.41 -8.62
C MET A 103 9.74 4.63 -9.55
N GLU A 104 10.87 5.34 -9.70
CA GLU A 104 10.98 6.51 -10.60
C GLU A 104 10.90 6.12 -12.09
N ARG A 105 11.34 4.91 -12.46
CA ARG A 105 11.41 4.48 -13.86
C ARG A 105 10.22 3.66 -14.34
N ASP A 106 9.57 2.94 -13.42
CA ASP A 106 8.47 2.05 -13.75
C ASP A 106 7.22 2.51 -13.03
N SER A 107 6.48 3.34 -13.71
CA SER A 107 5.12 3.60 -13.28
C SER A 107 4.38 2.27 -13.14
N ILE A 108 3.71 2.08 -12.01
CA ILE A 108 2.78 0.97 -11.83
C ILE A 108 1.75 1.08 -12.95
N PRO A 109 1.55 0.03 -13.75
CA PRO A 109 0.59 0.11 -14.85
C PRO A 109 -0.79 0.48 -14.32
N THR A 110 -1.41 1.49 -14.90
CA THR A 110 -2.80 1.90 -14.57
C THR A 110 -3.76 0.72 -14.71
N SER A 111 -3.55 -0.14 -15.70
CA SER A 111 -4.33 -1.37 -15.91
C SER A 111 -4.27 -2.33 -14.70
N LEU A 112 -3.14 -2.39 -13.99
CA LEU A 112 -3.03 -3.16 -12.74
C LEU A 112 -3.88 -2.51 -11.65
N LEU A 113 -3.76 -1.19 -11.45
CA LEU A 113 -4.54 -0.46 -10.46
C LEU A 113 -6.05 -0.58 -10.72
N ASP A 114 -6.47 -0.40 -11.97
CA ASP A 114 -7.86 -0.57 -12.39
C ASP A 114 -8.38 -1.98 -12.11
N SER A 115 -7.60 -3.00 -12.43
CA SER A 115 -7.98 -4.40 -12.19
C SER A 115 -8.12 -4.70 -10.69
N LEU A 116 -7.23 -4.14 -9.87
CA LEU A 116 -7.28 -4.29 -8.42
C LEU A 116 -8.52 -3.61 -7.84
N THR A 117 -8.78 -2.36 -8.24
CA THR A 117 -9.96 -1.61 -7.81
C THR A 117 -11.26 -2.32 -8.20
N ARG A 118 -11.38 -2.78 -9.45
CA ARG A 118 -12.55 -3.54 -9.92
C ARG A 118 -12.69 -4.90 -9.24
N SER A 119 -11.63 -5.45 -8.66
CA SER A 119 -11.69 -6.72 -7.94
C SER A 119 -12.29 -6.58 -6.53
N MET A 120 -12.31 -5.38 -5.95
CA MET A 120 -12.71 -5.16 -4.56
C MET A 120 -14.12 -5.66 -4.21
N PRO A 121 -15.18 -5.40 -5.00
CA PRO A 121 -16.50 -5.92 -4.68
C PRO A 121 -16.54 -7.45 -4.58
N ARG A 122 -15.81 -8.14 -5.46
CA ARG A 122 -15.73 -9.61 -5.44
C ARG A 122 -14.92 -10.13 -4.25
N ARG A 123 -13.89 -9.40 -3.82
CA ARG A 123 -13.09 -9.74 -2.62
C ARG A 123 -13.95 -9.61 -1.37
N VAL A 124 -14.66 -8.49 -1.21
CA VAL A 124 -15.58 -8.29 -0.10
C VAL A 124 -16.66 -9.37 -0.06
N ALA A 125 -17.30 -9.66 -1.19
CA ALA A 125 -18.29 -10.73 -1.28
C ALA A 125 -17.71 -12.12 -0.91
N ALA A 126 -16.47 -12.40 -1.30
CA ALA A 126 -15.81 -13.66 -0.94
C ALA A 126 -15.53 -13.77 0.56
N VAL A 127 -15.14 -12.67 1.21
CA VAL A 127 -14.93 -12.62 2.66
C VAL A 127 -16.24 -12.80 3.42
N ILE A 128 -17.30 -12.13 2.99
CA ILE A 128 -18.65 -12.30 3.59
C ILE A 128 -19.09 -13.76 3.45
N LYS A 129 -18.95 -14.36 2.26
CA LYS A 129 -19.29 -15.77 2.04
C LYS A 129 -18.46 -16.74 2.87
N ALA A 130 -17.21 -16.38 3.16
CA ALA A 130 -16.30 -17.16 3.99
C ALA A 130 -16.44 -16.84 5.48
N GLU A 131 -17.44 -16.06 5.89
CA GLU A 131 -17.67 -15.66 7.29
C GLU A 131 -16.41 -15.09 7.96
N GLY A 132 -15.64 -14.31 7.21
CA GLY A 132 -14.37 -13.72 7.67
C GLY A 132 -13.14 -14.63 7.57
N TRP A 133 -13.28 -15.88 7.11
CA TRP A 133 -12.17 -16.80 6.92
C TRP A 133 -11.37 -16.48 5.65
N TYR A 134 -10.23 -17.16 5.52
CA TYR A 134 -9.32 -17.00 4.39
C TYR A 134 -10.01 -17.17 3.05
N THR A 135 -9.66 -16.32 2.10
CA THR A 135 -10.13 -16.39 0.73
C THR A 135 -8.97 -16.67 -0.23
N LYS A 136 -9.26 -16.96 -1.48
CA LYS A 136 -8.26 -17.23 -2.53
C LYS A 136 -7.51 -15.97 -3.02
N TYR A 137 -7.82 -14.80 -2.50
CA TYR A 137 -7.24 -13.52 -2.90
C TYR A 137 -5.99 -13.17 -2.13
#